data_93dbb8d10f3c352e2c2fad70d5f99b08
#
_entry.id   93dbb8d10f3c352e2c2fad70d5f99b08
#
_cell.length_a   1.000
_cell.length_b   1.000
_cell.length_c   1.000
_cell.angle_alpha   90.00
_cell.angle_beta   90.00
_cell.angle_gamma   90.00
#
_symmetry.space_group_name_H-M   'P 1'
#
loop_
_entity.id
_entity.type
_entity.pdbx_description
1 polymer ?
#
loop_
_entity_poly.entity_id
_entity_poly.type
_entity_poly.pdbx_seq_one_letter_code
_entity_poly.pdbx_strand_id
1 'polypeptide(L)'
;GGLFALQSESPVLFPDVFQAIQGTAAEVFGAAYPCFGHVPIYGASQWTWTLAPTDGTNPREPRHPERAEALEANGGTRYYTRAIHAASFAVPPYARPDG
;
A
#
# COMPACT_ATOMS: atom_id res chain seq x y z
N GLY A 1 -5.74 -0.94 -18.18
CA GLY A 1 -5.67 -0.82 -16.81
C GLY A 1 -4.39 -0.25 -16.24
N GLY A 2 -4.50 0.93 -15.67
CA GLY A 2 -3.40 1.52 -14.94
C GLY A 2 -3.58 1.36 -13.44
N LEU A 3 -2.55 1.75 -12.71
CA LEU A 3 -2.55 1.74 -11.27
C LEU A 3 -2.21 3.15 -10.77
N PHE A 4 -3.10 3.72 -9.96
CA PHE A 4 -2.85 5.02 -9.34
C PHE A 4 -2.24 4.78 -7.97
N ALA A 5 -1.18 5.52 -7.66
CA ALA A 5 -0.51 5.41 -6.37
C ALA A 5 -0.20 6.80 -5.84
N LEU A 6 -0.45 7.01 -4.55
CA LEU A 6 -0.14 8.29 -3.92
C LEU A 6 0.23 8.07 -2.46
N GLN A 7 0.95 9.05 -1.90
CA GLN A 7 1.21 9.07 -0.47
C GLN A 7 -0.07 9.41 0.26
N SER A 8 -0.33 8.75 1.38
CA SER A 8 -1.57 8.93 2.13
C SER A 8 -1.38 9.19 3.61
N GLU A 9 -0.24 9.72 3.99
CA GLU A 9 0.06 10.22 5.33
C GLU A 9 0.14 9.12 6.38
N SER A 10 0.30 9.52 7.62
CA SER A 10 0.27 8.62 8.76
C SER A 10 -1.15 8.48 9.28
N PRO A 11 -1.70 7.25 9.36
CA PRO A 11 -3.04 7.09 9.91
C PRO A 11 -3.10 7.35 11.42
N VAL A 12 -1.94 7.41 12.09
CA VAL A 12 -1.88 7.71 13.51
C VAL A 12 -1.82 9.22 13.76
N LEU A 13 -0.98 9.92 13.00
CA LEU A 13 -0.79 11.37 13.17
C LEU A 13 -1.85 12.19 12.45
N PHE A 14 -2.35 11.69 11.33
CA PHE A 14 -3.32 12.41 10.49
C PHE A 14 -4.46 11.48 10.07
N PRO A 15 -5.23 10.95 11.04
CA PRO A 15 -6.27 9.97 10.72
C PRO A 15 -7.35 10.51 9.79
N ASP A 16 -7.74 11.77 9.94
CA ASP A 16 -8.79 12.35 9.10
C ASP A 16 -8.34 12.49 7.64
N VAL A 17 -7.09 12.93 7.44
CA VAL A 17 -6.53 13.06 6.10
C VAL A 17 -6.38 11.69 5.45
N PHE A 18 -5.87 10.73 6.20
CA PHE A 18 -5.71 9.36 5.72
C PHE A 18 -7.06 8.79 5.26
N GLN A 19 -8.09 8.89 6.09
CA GLN A 19 -9.41 8.35 5.75
C GLN A 19 -10.05 9.08 4.57
N ALA A 20 -9.85 10.40 4.47
CA ALA A 20 -10.37 11.16 3.35
C ALA A 20 -9.74 10.70 2.03
N ILE A 21 -8.45 10.41 2.03
CA ILE A 21 -7.75 9.93 0.83
C ILE A 21 -8.28 8.56 0.44
N GLN A 22 -8.47 7.65 1.42
CA GLN A 22 -9.03 6.32 1.14
C GLN A 22 -10.41 6.43 0.50
N GLY A 23 -11.27 7.25 1.09
CA GLY A 23 -12.64 7.44 0.60
C GLY A 23 -12.69 8.02 -0.80
N THR A 24 -11.88 9.03 -1.06
CA THR A 24 -11.84 9.67 -2.38
C THR A 24 -11.31 8.72 -3.45
N ALA A 25 -10.23 8.01 -3.14
CA ALA A 25 -9.64 7.05 -4.09
C ALA A 25 -10.61 5.91 -4.40
N ALA A 26 -11.29 5.39 -3.38
CA ALA A 26 -12.27 4.33 -3.59
C ALA A 26 -13.46 4.81 -4.41
N GLU A 27 -13.91 6.04 -4.19
CA GLU A 27 -15.02 6.62 -4.96
C GLU A 27 -14.66 6.78 -6.43
N VAL A 28 -13.46 7.27 -6.71
CA VAL A 28 -13.04 7.53 -8.09
C VAL A 28 -12.68 6.25 -8.84
N PHE A 29 -11.97 5.34 -8.19
CA PHE A 29 -11.40 4.15 -8.86
C PHE A 29 -12.10 2.84 -8.51
N GLY A 30 -13.04 2.84 -7.59
CA GLY A 30 -13.78 1.65 -7.20
C GLY A 30 -13.21 0.90 -6.01
N ALA A 31 -11.93 1.07 -5.71
CA ALA A 31 -11.30 0.46 -4.55
C ALA A 31 -10.01 1.20 -4.21
N ALA A 32 -9.62 1.16 -2.94
CA ALA A 32 -8.39 1.76 -2.46
C ALA A 32 -7.70 0.78 -1.50
N TYR A 33 -6.40 0.61 -1.67
CA TYR A 33 -5.62 -0.35 -0.89
C TYR A 33 -4.44 0.36 -0.24
N PRO A 34 -4.53 0.71 1.05
CA PRO A 34 -3.40 1.33 1.74
C PRO A 34 -2.32 0.29 2.04
N CYS A 35 -1.08 0.70 1.93
CA CYS A 35 0.05 -0.12 2.33
C CYS A 35 1.03 0.71 3.16
N PHE A 36 1.73 0.03 4.06
CA PHE A 36 2.64 0.66 5.00
C PHE A 36 4.08 0.57 4.52
N GLY A 37 4.83 1.62 4.85
CA GLY A 37 6.25 1.62 4.68
C GLY A 37 6.90 2.52 5.72
N HIS A 38 8.21 2.45 5.82
CA HIS A 38 8.95 3.24 6.77
C HIS A 38 9.74 4.32 6.04
N VAL A 39 9.51 5.57 6.43
CA VAL A 39 10.28 6.71 5.92
C VAL A 39 10.92 7.38 7.12
N PRO A 40 12.21 7.13 7.39
CA PRO A 40 12.84 7.58 8.63
C PRO A 40 12.75 9.09 8.87
N ILE A 41 12.81 9.88 7.81
CA ILE A 41 12.78 11.33 7.92
C ILE A 41 11.42 11.87 8.37
N TYR A 42 10.35 11.07 8.23
CA TYR A 42 9.01 11.51 8.59
C TYR A 42 8.65 11.23 10.05
N GLY A 43 9.58 10.71 10.82
CA GLY A 43 9.43 10.62 12.25
C GLY A 43 8.94 9.28 12.77
N ALA A 44 8.20 9.30 13.87
CA ALA A 44 7.99 8.15 14.73
C ALA A 44 6.92 7.16 14.24
N SER A 45 6.13 7.51 13.25
CA SER A 45 4.99 6.72 12.84
C SER A 45 5.21 6.13 11.46
N GLN A 46 4.53 5.03 11.18
CA GLN A 46 4.57 4.44 9.85
C GLN A 46 3.90 5.36 8.84
N TRP A 47 4.45 5.37 7.64
CA TRP A 47 3.90 6.13 6.53
C TRP A 47 3.07 5.21 5.66
N THR A 48 2.15 5.77 4.88
CA THR A 48 1.32 4.97 4.00
C THR A 48 1.35 5.48 2.57
N TRP A 49 1.12 4.55 1.67
CA TRP A 49 0.79 4.82 0.27
C TRP A 49 -0.51 4.13 -0.02
N THR A 50 -1.31 4.71 -0.89
CA THR A 50 -2.58 4.13 -1.30
C THR A 50 -2.51 3.76 -2.77
N LEU A 51 -2.84 2.51 -3.07
CA LEU A 51 -2.89 2.00 -4.44
C LEU A 51 -4.35 1.86 -4.86
N ALA A 52 -4.66 2.34 -6.06
CA ALA A 52 -6.01 2.28 -6.59
C ALA A 52 -5.95 1.80 -8.04
N PRO A 53 -6.17 0.50 -8.27
CA PRO A 53 -6.17 -0.04 -9.63
C PRO A 53 -7.43 0.36 -10.37
N THR A 54 -7.31 0.53 -11.69
CA THR A 54 -8.42 0.94 -12.53
C THR A 54 -9.15 -0.22 -13.16
N ASP A 55 -8.67 -1.45 -12.97
CA ASP A 55 -9.19 -2.64 -13.65
C ASP A 55 -9.68 -3.74 -12.70
N GLY A 56 -9.88 -3.42 -11.43
CA GLY A 56 -10.35 -4.38 -10.45
C GLY A 56 -9.29 -5.35 -9.94
N THR A 57 -8.04 -5.18 -10.32
CA THR A 57 -6.94 -6.01 -9.83
C THR A 57 -6.74 -5.79 -8.33
N ASN A 58 -6.31 -6.83 -7.62
CA ASN A 58 -5.98 -6.73 -6.21
C ASN A 58 -4.47 -6.55 -6.04
N PRO A 59 -3.99 -5.34 -5.70
CA PRO A 59 -2.56 -5.08 -5.61
C PRO A 59 -1.87 -5.76 -4.41
N ARG A 60 -2.65 -6.32 -3.48
CA ARG A 60 -2.09 -7.04 -2.35
C ARG A 60 -1.36 -8.30 -2.78
N GLU A 61 -1.64 -8.78 -3.98
CA GLU A 61 -0.99 -9.95 -4.54
C GLU A 61 -0.23 -9.56 -5.81
N PRO A 62 1.02 -10.00 -5.97
CA PRO A 62 1.75 -9.74 -7.20
C PRO A 62 1.02 -10.37 -8.39
N ARG A 63 0.89 -9.61 -9.47
CA ARG A 63 0.27 -10.13 -10.70
C ARG A 63 1.09 -11.27 -11.30
N HIS A 64 2.39 -11.18 -11.15
CA HIS A 64 3.34 -12.18 -11.68
C HIS A 64 4.27 -12.63 -10.56
N PRO A 65 3.78 -13.50 -9.65
CA PRO A 65 4.59 -13.92 -8.49
C PRO A 65 5.92 -14.58 -8.88
N GLU A 66 5.98 -15.24 -10.03
CA GLU A 66 7.21 -15.86 -10.51
C GLU A 66 8.30 -14.81 -10.79
N ARG A 67 7.91 -13.61 -11.19
CA ARG A 67 8.87 -12.53 -11.42
C ARG A 67 9.43 -11.99 -10.09
N ALA A 68 8.58 -11.90 -9.08
CA ALA A 68 9.02 -11.50 -7.75
C ALA A 68 9.99 -12.53 -7.17
N GLU A 69 9.67 -13.80 -7.32
CA GLU A 69 10.55 -14.87 -6.87
C GLU A 69 11.90 -14.84 -7.57
N ALA A 70 11.90 -14.58 -8.88
CA ALA A 70 13.14 -14.49 -9.64
C ALA A 70 14.02 -13.35 -9.16
N LEU A 71 13.41 -12.20 -8.84
CA LEU A 71 14.15 -11.06 -8.30
C LEU A 71 14.80 -11.40 -6.96
N GLU A 72 14.06 -12.06 -6.07
CA GLU A 72 14.60 -12.47 -4.77
C GLU A 72 15.75 -13.47 -4.94
N ALA A 73 15.56 -14.49 -5.78
CA ALA A 73 16.55 -15.54 -5.98
C ALA A 73 17.86 -14.99 -6.53
N ASN A 74 17.79 -13.95 -7.35
CA ASN A 74 18.96 -13.35 -7.98
C ASN A 74 19.59 -12.22 -7.16
N GLY A 75 19.06 -11.94 -5.96
CA GLY A 75 19.56 -10.84 -5.13
C GLY A 75 19.34 -9.49 -5.77
N GLY A 76 18.32 -9.36 -6.63
CA GLY A 76 18.04 -8.13 -7.36
C GLY A 76 17.41 -7.02 -6.55
N THR A 77 16.98 -7.32 -5.31
CA THR A 77 16.38 -6.34 -4.43
C THR A 77 17.01 -6.40 -3.05
N ARG A 78 17.05 -5.26 -2.37
CA ARG A 78 17.57 -5.18 -1.00
C ARG A 78 16.48 -5.10 0.05
N TYR A 79 15.28 -4.75 -0.36
CA TYR A 79 14.16 -4.58 0.57
C TYR A 79 12.96 -5.43 0.15
N TYR A 80 12.59 -5.35 -1.12
CA TYR A 80 11.37 -5.98 -1.60
C TYR A 80 11.49 -7.51 -1.62
N THR A 81 10.52 -8.18 -1.02
CA THR A 81 10.29 -9.61 -1.15
C THR A 81 8.79 -9.83 -1.23
N ARG A 82 8.36 -11.03 -1.63
CA ARG A 82 6.94 -11.35 -1.64
C ARG A 82 6.34 -11.24 -0.23
N ALA A 83 7.11 -11.63 0.78
CA ALA A 83 6.67 -11.52 2.17
C ALA A 83 6.51 -10.04 2.58
N ILE A 84 7.45 -9.17 2.20
CA ILE A 84 7.36 -7.74 2.46
C ILE A 84 6.15 -7.14 1.74
N HIS A 85 5.92 -7.55 0.49
CA HIS A 85 4.76 -7.10 -0.28
C HIS A 85 3.47 -7.40 0.47
N ALA A 86 3.28 -8.65 0.86
CA ALA A 86 2.08 -9.05 1.59
C ALA A 86 1.96 -8.34 2.94
N ALA A 87 3.07 -8.22 3.67
CA ALA A 87 3.08 -7.59 4.98
C ALA A 87 2.73 -6.10 4.91
N SER A 88 3.12 -5.41 3.82
CA SER A 88 2.84 -3.99 3.68
C SER A 88 1.34 -3.68 3.61
N PHE A 89 0.52 -4.66 3.22
CA PHE A 89 -0.92 -4.53 3.16
C PHE A 89 -1.64 -5.07 4.40
N ALA A 90 -0.91 -5.52 5.41
CA ALA A 90 -1.48 -5.97 6.68
C ALA A 90 -1.87 -4.74 7.50
N VAL A 91 -3.09 -4.27 7.28
CA VAL A 91 -3.56 -2.99 7.82
C VAL A 91 -4.22 -3.18 9.17
N PRO A 92 -3.71 -2.53 10.23
CA PRO A 92 -4.34 -2.58 11.55
C PRO A 92 -5.75 -2.00 11.53
N PRO A 93 -6.61 -2.40 12.49
CA PRO A 93 -7.98 -1.89 12.52
C PRO A 93 -8.11 -0.36 12.50
N TYR A 94 -7.19 0.35 13.15
CA TYR A 94 -7.26 1.82 13.20
C TYR A 94 -7.02 2.47 11.85
N ALA A 95 -6.47 1.74 10.89
CA ALA A 95 -6.18 2.26 9.55
C ALA A 95 -7.09 1.69 8.46
N ARG A 96 -8.11 0.94 8.84
CA ARG A 96 -9.08 0.42 7.88
C ARG A 96 -10.08 1.50 7.49
N PRO A 97 -10.54 1.52 6.22
CA PRO A 97 -11.44 2.57 5.74
C PRO A 97 -12.75 2.71 6.54
N ASP A 98 -13.25 1.60 7.07
CA ASP A 98 -14.50 1.57 7.83
C ASP A 98 -14.29 1.45 9.33
N GLY A 99 -13.04 1.61 9.76
CA GLY A 99 -12.63 1.41 11.16
C GLY A 99 -12.58 2.64 12.03
#